data_1fcf7982bc3e2fa46567e43f2fe15666
#
_entry.id   1fcf7982bc3e2fa46567e43f2fe15666
#
_cell.length_a   1.000
_cell.length_b   1.000
_cell.length_c   1.000
_cell.angle_alpha   90.00
_cell.angle_beta   90.00
_cell.angle_gamma   90.00
#
_symmetry.space_group_name_H-M   'P 1'
#
loop_
_entity.id
_entity.type
_entity.pdbx_description
1 polymer ?
#
loop_
_entity_poly.entity_id
_entity_poly.type
_entity_poly.pdbx_seq_one_letter_code
_entity_poly.pdbx_strand_id
1 'polypeptide(L)'
;MLANTLCSVAVLAWSGLAVAQSIPRLKPIPPRGPRSGASALVVANSSLAASPKSTPWQALNNQPPFTTNSCNTGFPGAGNPLLLTDGSVIVQDAGCPDWWRLTPDKTGSYANGTWTQIASLPSGYSPLYHSSAVLPDGRVIIMGGEYNVVDGVYFTPAWTAQGAIYDPKADVWTSVAPPPFFTFIQNLPPPAPLMQTIGDAQGVVLPNGVFMQADCCTKQQALLDAKNLTWKPTGAGKFDDNDEEGWNLLPNGEVLTVDAYVNFNFPYIPTGTNSELYNYRTGTWHSAGSTIVQLWDSGLYCGELNAPTPTPTFEVGPAVLRADGTVFYAGSDTCPGAAGNTAIYDSNTGQWRPGPVFPVVDGVTDINIADGPASWEPNDKVLMMASPAYGSPPSFFFEWDGRQLNQVPGPPNAPTDGSFYGNMLVLPTGQILFTDFSTDIELYNPTVSPKTQEFQQTIAPVVFFTPQVLARGGSYQVDGIRFNGVTQGAAYGDDVQAATNFPLVRITNLKTSHVFYSRTHDHSSMAVASNEVVSTHFDVPAVQETGPSLLQVVANGIASQPVAVFIY
;
A
#
# COMPACT_ATOMS: atom_id res chain seq x y z
N MET A 1 28.88 23.90 -15.03
CA MET A 1 28.22 23.68 -13.74
C MET A 1 27.31 22.50 -13.94
N LEU A 2 27.79 21.35 -13.58
CA LEU A 2 27.06 20.08 -13.72
C LEU A 2 26.39 19.84 -12.37
N ALA A 3 25.07 19.91 -12.35
CA ALA A 3 24.28 19.47 -11.20
C ALA A 3 24.28 17.93 -11.24
N ASN A 4 24.97 17.33 -10.32
CA ASN A 4 24.97 15.87 -10.15
C ASN A 4 23.97 15.53 -9.06
N THR A 5 22.88 14.94 -9.45
CA THR A 5 21.90 14.34 -8.56
C THR A 5 22.34 12.90 -8.28
N LEU A 6 22.53 12.57 -7.04
CA LEU A 6 22.91 11.22 -6.58
C LEU A 6 21.72 10.57 -5.91
N CYS A 7 21.34 9.43 -6.38
CA CYS A 7 20.40 8.55 -5.70
C CYS A 7 21.07 7.87 -4.50
N SER A 8 20.38 7.82 -3.39
CA SER A 8 21.03 7.86 -2.08
C SER A 8 21.65 6.61 -1.54
N VAL A 9 21.24 5.47 -1.90
CA VAL A 9 21.59 4.27 -1.13
C VAL A 9 22.81 3.51 -1.67
N ALA A 10 23.19 3.69 -2.91
CA ALA A 10 24.22 2.85 -3.53
C ALA A 10 25.57 3.52 -3.82
N VAL A 11 25.75 4.80 -3.59
CA VAL A 11 26.90 5.53 -4.14
C VAL A 11 28.09 5.65 -3.20
N LEU A 12 28.07 5.09 -2.00
CA LEU A 12 29.19 5.19 -1.06
C LEU A 12 30.26 4.10 -1.19
N ALA A 13 30.40 3.46 -2.28
CA ALA A 13 31.49 2.53 -2.45
C ALA A 13 32.16 2.67 -3.81
N TRP A 14 33.16 3.57 -3.95
CA TRP A 14 34.34 3.29 -4.79
C TRP A 14 35.19 4.55 -5.02
N SER A 15 35.88 4.98 -4.01
CA SER A 15 37.18 5.62 -4.19
C SER A 15 38.19 4.67 -3.57
N GLY A 16 39.10 4.16 -4.38
CA GLY A 16 40.07 3.15 -3.98
C GLY A 16 40.99 3.62 -2.87
N LEU A 17 40.67 3.27 -1.68
CA LEU A 17 41.50 2.99 -0.53
C LEU A 17 40.72 2.01 0.32
N ALA A 18 41.31 0.84 0.56
CA ALA A 18 40.72 -0.21 1.34
C ALA A 18 40.52 0.23 2.79
N VAL A 19 39.37 0.87 3.02
CA VAL A 19 38.74 0.89 4.32
C VAL A 19 37.45 0.11 4.06
N ALA A 20 37.31 -1.04 4.71
CA ALA A 20 36.06 -1.77 4.72
C ALA A 20 35.03 -0.91 5.44
N GLN A 21 34.43 0.05 4.72
CA GLN A 21 33.20 0.68 5.12
C GLN A 21 32.10 -0.26 4.70
N SER A 22 31.37 -0.74 5.69
CA SER A 22 30.14 -1.47 5.49
C SER A 22 29.25 -0.65 4.57
N ILE A 23 28.98 -1.19 3.40
CA ILE A 23 27.78 -0.92 2.63
C ILE A 23 26.66 -0.82 3.68
N PRO A 24 25.75 0.18 3.65
CA PRO A 24 24.53 0.09 4.42
C PRO A 24 23.99 -1.31 4.09
N ARG A 25 24.05 -2.17 5.07
CA ARG A 25 23.55 -3.52 4.86
C ARG A 25 22.10 -3.32 4.48
N LEU A 26 21.76 -3.77 3.26
CA LEU A 26 20.42 -4.28 3.01
C LEU A 26 19.82 -4.69 4.34
N LYS A 27 18.67 -4.12 4.71
CA LYS A 27 18.01 -4.45 5.99
C LYS A 27 18.22 -5.93 6.23
N PRO A 28 19.01 -6.38 7.21
CA PRO A 28 19.29 -7.79 7.34
C PRO A 28 18.01 -8.42 7.80
N ILE A 29 17.32 -9.09 6.89
CA ILE A 29 16.25 -10.00 7.26
C ILE A 29 16.95 -11.14 7.98
N PRO A 30 16.78 -11.28 9.30
CA PRO A 30 17.34 -12.41 9.97
C PRO A 30 16.68 -13.67 9.37
N PRO A 31 17.46 -14.68 8.95
CA PRO A 31 16.88 -15.93 8.51
C PRO A 31 16.02 -16.45 9.65
N ARG A 32 14.71 -16.60 9.40
CA ARG A 32 13.82 -17.29 10.33
C ARG A 32 14.33 -18.73 10.41
N GLY A 33 15.05 -19.06 11.48
CA GLY A 33 15.43 -20.43 11.76
C GLY A 33 14.19 -21.32 11.91
N PRO A 34 14.31 -22.64 11.67
CA PRO A 34 13.20 -23.56 11.84
C PRO A 34 12.64 -23.45 13.27
N ARG A 35 11.35 -23.19 13.41
CA ARG A 35 10.67 -23.13 14.69
C ARG A 35 10.76 -24.51 15.37
N SER A 36 11.68 -24.67 16.30
CA SER A 36 11.64 -25.81 17.23
C SER A 36 10.64 -25.48 18.32
N GLY A 37 9.60 -26.30 18.45
CA GLY A 37 8.62 -26.16 19.52
C GLY A 37 9.31 -26.24 20.89
N ALA A 38 9.44 -25.11 21.57
CA ALA A 38 9.85 -25.05 22.95
C ALA A 38 8.60 -25.02 23.84
N SER A 39 8.34 -26.11 24.54
CA SER A 39 7.40 -26.15 25.66
C SER A 39 7.90 -25.23 26.77
N ALA A 40 7.25 -24.10 26.95
CA ALA A 40 7.50 -23.23 28.10
C ALA A 40 6.81 -23.79 29.33
N LEU A 41 7.58 -24.07 30.37
CA LEU A 41 7.10 -24.35 31.71
C LEU A 41 6.36 -23.12 32.29
N VAL A 42 5.07 -23.24 32.47
CA VAL A 42 4.23 -22.22 33.12
C VAL A 42 4.44 -22.31 34.64
N VAL A 43 5.02 -21.27 35.22
CA VAL A 43 4.93 -21.05 36.65
C VAL A 43 3.64 -20.26 36.91
N ALA A 44 2.68 -20.91 37.57
CA ALA A 44 1.40 -20.33 37.90
C ALA A 44 1.55 -19.31 39.04
N ASN A 45 1.33 -18.02 38.73
CA ASN A 45 0.95 -17.04 39.73
C ASN A 45 -0.51 -16.64 39.48
N SER A 46 -1.36 -17.00 40.45
CA SER A 46 -2.79 -16.72 40.44
C SER A 46 -3.04 -15.24 40.71
N SER A 47 -3.33 -14.47 39.66
CA SER A 47 -4.07 -13.22 39.77
C SER A 47 -5.31 -13.34 38.88
N LEU A 48 -6.43 -12.86 39.40
CA LEU A 48 -7.76 -12.89 38.81
C LEU A 48 -7.72 -12.56 37.33
N ALA A 49 -7.94 -13.58 36.49
CA ALA A 49 -7.97 -13.45 35.06
C ALA A 49 -9.19 -12.61 34.64
N ALA A 50 -8.96 -11.40 34.16
CA ALA A 50 -9.92 -10.76 33.28
C ALA A 50 -10.17 -11.73 32.10
N SER A 51 -11.43 -11.93 31.70
CA SER A 51 -11.77 -12.70 30.52
C SER A 51 -10.92 -12.22 29.34
N PRO A 52 -10.30 -13.11 28.55
CA PRO A 52 -9.49 -12.68 27.43
C PRO A 52 -10.37 -11.82 26.53
N LYS A 53 -9.99 -10.56 26.30
CA LYS A 53 -10.57 -9.76 25.23
C LYS A 53 -10.32 -10.55 23.96
N SER A 54 -11.37 -10.89 23.21
CA SER A 54 -11.20 -11.53 21.92
C SER A 54 -10.27 -10.66 21.07
N THR A 55 -9.21 -11.25 20.56
CA THR A 55 -8.31 -10.53 19.63
C THR A 55 -9.11 -10.10 18.40
N PRO A 56 -8.89 -8.89 17.85
CA PRO A 56 -9.52 -8.48 16.60
C PRO A 56 -8.98 -9.24 15.39
N TRP A 57 -7.91 -10.00 15.55
CA TRP A 57 -7.24 -10.76 14.50
C TRP A 57 -7.81 -12.16 14.34
N GLN A 58 -7.96 -12.57 13.09
CA GLN A 58 -8.43 -13.90 12.69
C GLN A 58 -7.53 -14.42 11.57
N ALA A 59 -6.88 -15.57 11.78
CA ALA A 59 -6.18 -16.25 10.69
C ALA A 59 -7.17 -16.73 9.61
N LEU A 60 -6.72 -16.79 8.36
CA LEU A 60 -7.47 -17.49 7.33
C LEU A 60 -7.56 -18.98 7.68
N ASN A 61 -8.72 -19.59 7.45
CA ASN A 61 -8.90 -21.05 7.67
C ASN A 61 -8.13 -21.87 6.62
N ASN A 62 -7.97 -21.32 5.42
CA ASN A 62 -7.14 -21.86 4.36
C ASN A 62 -6.01 -20.89 4.09
N GLN A 63 -4.81 -21.21 4.54
CA GLN A 63 -3.64 -20.39 4.27
C GLN A 63 -3.09 -20.63 2.86
N PRO A 64 -2.39 -19.64 2.26
CA PRO A 64 -1.80 -19.81 0.94
C PRO A 64 -0.74 -20.91 0.96
N PRO A 65 -0.55 -21.61 -0.17
CA PRO A 65 0.39 -22.72 -0.25
C PRO A 65 1.83 -22.26 -0.43
N PHE A 66 2.20 -21.11 0.12
CA PHE A 66 3.57 -20.63 0.10
C PHE A 66 4.48 -21.57 0.86
N THR A 67 5.66 -21.82 0.31
CA THR A 67 6.68 -22.61 1.00
C THR A 67 7.78 -21.68 1.48
N THR A 68 8.34 -21.98 2.63
CA THR A 68 9.37 -21.16 3.30
C THR A 68 10.64 -20.92 2.47
N ASN A 69 10.65 -21.22 1.18
CA ASN A 69 11.82 -21.04 0.33
C ASN A 69 11.47 -21.12 -1.17
N SER A 70 10.30 -20.63 -1.57
CA SER A 70 9.79 -20.82 -2.93
C SER A 70 10.77 -20.39 -4.02
N CYS A 71 11.48 -19.28 -3.83
CA CYS A 71 12.43 -18.76 -4.82
C CYS A 71 13.84 -18.57 -4.24
N ASN A 72 14.14 -19.22 -3.13
CA ASN A 72 15.44 -19.11 -2.45
C ASN A 72 15.80 -17.64 -2.05
N THR A 73 14.77 -16.81 -1.83
CA THR A 73 14.92 -15.38 -1.59
C THR A 73 15.20 -15.02 -0.14
N GLY A 74 15.00 -15.96 0.79
CA GLY A 74 15.01 -15.67 2.22
C GLY A 74 13.71 -15.01 2.72
N PHE A 75 12.75 -14.68 1.83
CA PHE A 75 11.43 -14.17 2.17
C PHE A 75 10.39 -15.26 1.98
N PRO A 76 9.98 -15.94 3.02
CA PRO A 76 8.98 -17.00 2.86
C PRO A 76 7.58 -16.41 2.94
N GLY A 77 6.89 -16.21 1.83
CA GLY A 77 5.47 -16.11 1.91
C GLY A 77 4.81 -14.81 1.43
N ALA A 78 3.75 -14.39 2.10
CA ALA A 78 2.81 -13.39 1.63
C ALA A 78 3.39 -11.97 1.61
N GLY A 79 3.60 -11.44 0.41
CA GLY A 79 3.99 -10.05 0.17
C GLY A 79 2.77 -9.16 -0.13
N ASN A 80 2.92 -8.27 -1.12
CA ASN A 80 1.91 -7.27 -1.49
C ASN A 80 0.55 -7.89 -1.88
N PRO A 81 -0.56 -7.57 -1.17
CA PRO A 81 -1.90 -8.00 -1.51
C PRO A 81 -2.62 -6.93 -2.35
N LEU A 82 -3.35 -7.34 -3.40
CA LEU A 82 -4.14 -6.45 -4.25
C LEU A 82 -5.56 -6.99 -4.42
N LEU A 83 -6.55 -6.13 -4.22
CA LEU A 83 -7.95 -6.44 -4.48
C LEU A 83 -8.24 -6.31 -5.99
N LEU A 84 -8.82 -7.34 -6.59
CA LEU A 84 -9.27 -7.28 -7.98
C LEU A 84 -10.73 -6.79 -8.07
N THR A 85 -11.11 -6.32 -9.24
CA THR A 85 -12.46 -5.78 -9.48
C THR A 85 -13.55 -6.85 -9.53
N ASP A 86 -13.19 -8.13 -9.45
CA ASP A 86 -14.11 -9.27 -9.27
C ASP A 86 -14.23 -9.71 -7.80
N GLY A 87 -13.69 -8.91 -6.87
CA GLY A 87 -13.71 -9.17 -5.43
C GLY A 87 -12.72 -10.25 -4.95
N SER A 88 -11.95 -10.88 -5.82
CA SER A 88 -10.85 -11.73 -5.39
C SER A 88 -9.62 -10.90 -4.98
N VAL A 89 -8.69 -11.47 -4.23
CA VAL A 89 -7.43 -10.84 -3.84
C VAL A 89 -6.29 -11.61 -4.46
N ILE A 90 -5.33 -10.92 -5.06
CA ILE A 90 -4.06 -11.55 -5.45
C ILE A 90 -2.97 -11.16 -4.46
N VAL A 91 -2.10 -12.12 -4.14
CA VAL A 91 -0.97 -11.93 -3.21
C VAL A 91 0.28 -12.45 -3.86
N GLN A 92 1.34 -11.64 -3.82
CA GLN A 92 2.67 -12.05 -4.29
C GLN A 92 3.29 -13.04 -3.31
N ASP A 93 3.92 -14.08 -3.81
CA ASP A 93 4.94 -14.82 -3.06
C ASP A 93 6.20 -13.95 -3.07
N ALA A 94 6.51 -13.34 -1.92
CA ALA A 94 7.44 -12.23 -1.82
C ALA A 94 8.81 -12.51 -2.45
N GLY A 95 9.24 -11.63 -3.35
CA GLY A 95 10.48 -11.81 -4.10
C GLY A 95 10.45 -12.96 -5.13
N CYS A 96 9.29 -13.55 -5.37
CA CYS A 96 9.05 -14.54 -6.42
C CYS A 96 8.27 -13.93 -7.59
N PRO A 97 8.36 -14.50 -8.78
CA PRO A 97 7.48 -14.13 -9.88
C PRO A 97 6.06 -14.64 -9.71
N ASP A 98 5.80 -15.47 -8.72
CA ASP A 98 4.55 -16.19 -8.52
C ASP A 98 3.55 -15.39 -7.72
N TRP A 99 2.30 -15.42 -8.18
CA TRP A 99 1.16 -14.78 -7.54
C TRP A 99 0.04 -15.79 -7.33
N TRP A 100 -0.70 -15.60 -6.24
CA TRP A 100 -1.79 -16.46 -5.85
C TRP A 100 -3.07 -15.67 -5.65
N ARG A 101 -4.20 -16.21 -6.11
CA ARG A 101 -5.53 -15.60 -5.99
C ARG A 101 -6.31 -16.25 -4.87
N LEU A 102 -6.75 -15.45 -3.91
CA LEU A 102 -7.74 -15.80 -2.89
C LEU A 102 -9.13 -15.44 -3.40
N THR A 103 -9.97 -16.45 -3.61
CA THR A 103 -11.38 -16.27 -3.96
C THR A 103 -12.22 -16.50 -2.70
N PRO A 104 -13.07 -15.54 -2.29
CA PRO A 104 -13.95 -15.72 -1.13
C PRO A 104 -14.92 -16.89 -1.38
N ASP A 105 -15.39 -17.50 -0.30
CA ASP A 105 -16.36 -18.57 -0.38
C ASP A 105 -17.75 -18.07 -0.87
N LYS A 106 -18.70 -18.98 -1.03
CA LYS A 106 -20.06 -18.64 -1.49
C LYS A 106 -20.86 -17.76 -0.53
N THR A 107 -20.37 -17.53 0.69
CA THR A 107 -20.96 -16.58 1.63
C THR A 107 -20.32 -15.20 1.56
N GLY A 108 -19.28 -15.06 0.75
CA GLY A 108 -18.47 -13.86 0.64
C GLY A 108 -17.35 -13.77 1.69
N SER A 109 -17.06 -14.87 2.40
CA SER A 109 -16.03 -14.93 3.44
C SER A 109 -14.64 -15.16 2.84
N TYR A 110 -13.70 -14.26 3.13
CA TYR A 110 -12.29 -14.43 2.79
C TYR A 110 -11.59 -15.40 3.73
N ALA A 111 -12.01 -15.47 5.01
CA ALA A 111 -11.46 -16.43 5.95
C ALA A 111 -11.62 -17.89 5.49
N ASN A 112 -12.68 -18.19 4.74
CA ASN A 112 -12.96 -19.51 4.17
C ASN A 112 -12.63 -19.59 2.66
N GLY A 113 -11.95 -18.60 2.14
CA GLY A 113 -11.62 -18.51 0.73
C GLY A 113 -10.72 -19.66 0.26
N THR A 114 -10.57 -19.79 -1.04
CA THR A 114 -9.73 -20.79 -1.69
C THR A 114 -8.64 -20.12 -2.50
N TRP A 115 -7.47 -20.76 -2.56
CA TRP A 115 -6.31 -20.28 -3.27
C TRP A 115 -6.12 -20.99 -4.60
N THR A 116 -5.77 -20.22 -5.63
CA THR A 116 -5.34 -20.73 -6.94
C THR A 116 -4.13 -19.92 -7.41
N GLN A 117 -3.12 -20.61 -7.93
CA GLN A 117 -2.02 -19.91 -8.59
C GLN A 117 -2.52 -19.27 -9.88
N ILE A 118 -2.08 -18.05 -10.14
CA ILE A 118 -2.31 -17.33 -11.38
C ILE A 118 -1.02 -17.29 -12.21
N ALA A 119 -1.07 -16.71 -13.39
CA ALA A 119 0.12 -16.54 -14.23
C ALA A 119 1.25 -15.86 -13.45
N SER A 120 2.48 -16.35 -13.62
CA SER A 120 3.67 -15.74 -13.05
C SER A 120 4.09 -14.50 -13.83
N LEU A 121 4.81 -13.59 -13.18
CA LEU A 121 5.40 -12.40 -13.79
C LEU A 121 6.31 -12.76 -14.97
N PRO A 122 6.56 -11.83 -15.90
CA PRO A 122 7.52 -12.03 -16.97
C PRO A 122 8.90 -12.41 -16.45
N SER A 123 9.58 -13.29 -17.19
CA SER A 123 10.91 -13.77 -16.83
C SER A 123 11.88 -12.62 -16.54
N GLY A 124 12.58 -12.69 -15.43
CA GLY A 124 13.56 -11.70 -14.98
C GLY A 124 12.95 -10.54 -14.19
N TYR A 125 11.66 -10.61 -13.84
CA TYR A 125 11.01 -9.62 -12.99
C TYR A 125 10.37 -10.27 -11.75
N SER A 126 10.91 -10.00 -10.60
CA SER A 126 10.46 -10.50 -9.29
C SER A 126 10.71 -9.42 -8.24
N PRO A 127 9.90 -8.34 -8.26
CA PRO A 127 10.18 -7.16 -7.44
C PRO A 127 9.79 -7.38 -5.98
N LEU A 128 10.49 -6.66 -5.10
CA LEU A 128 10.07 -6.35 -3.73
C LEU A 128 9.97 -4.84 -3.61
N TYR A 129 9.06 -4.34 -2.79
CA TYR A 129 8.81 -2.91 -2.58
C TYR A 129 8.64 -2.20 -3.93
N HIS A 130 7.44 -2.26 -4.45
CA HIS A 130 7.11 -1.76 -5.79
C HIS A 130 5.77 -1.04 -5.79
N SER A 131 5.59 -0.09 -6.67
CA SER A 131 4.28 0.54 -6.84
C SER A 131 3.27 -0.41 -7.48
N SER A 132 2.02 -0.28 -7.11
CA SER A 132 0.92 -1.07 -7.66
C SER A 132 -0.38 -0.28 -7.74
N ALA A 133 -1.23 -0.59 -8.72
CA ALA A 133 -2.54 0.02 -8.84
C ALA A 133 -3.51 -0.85 -9.64
N VAL A 134 -4.82 -0.64 -9.39
CA VAL A 134 -5.90 -1.17 -10.24
C VAL A 134 -6.32 -0.09 -11.22
N LEU A 135 -6.26 -0.41 -12.50
CA LEU A 135 -6.61 0.50 -13.59
C LEU A 135 -8.14 0.56 -13.81
N PRO A 136 -8.67 1.63 -14.44
CA PRO A 136 -10.12 1.76 -14.67
C PRO A 136 -10.76 0.62 -15.46
N ASP A 137 -9.99 -0.07 -16.28
CA ASP A 137 -10.44 -1.22 -17.07
C ASP A 137 -10.43 -2.56 -16.28
N GLY A 138 -10.02 -2.50 -15.01
CA GLY A 138 -9.95 -3.64 -14.10
C GLY A 138 -8.68 -4.49 -14.23
N ARG A 139 -7.69 -4.05 -15.01
CA ARG A 139 -6.34 -4.63 -14.99
C ARG A 139 -5.55 -4.09 -13.81
N VAL A 140 -4.50 -4.80 -13.43
CA VAL A 140 -3.56 -4.40 -12.37
C VAL A 140 -2.23 -4.05 -13.00
N ILE A 141 -1.60 -2.97 -12.55
CA ILE A 141 -0.23 -2.60 -12.91
C ILE A 141 0.66 -2.69 -11.68
N ILE A 142 1.87 -3.21 -11.87
CA ILE A 142 2.98 -3.10 -10.93
C ILE A 142 4.19 -2.53 -11.66
N MET A 143 4.93 -1.65 -11.00
CA MET A 143 6.07 -0.96 -11.59
C MET A 143 7.20 -0.82 -10.57
N GLY A 144 8.44 -0.92 -11.05
CA GLY A 144 9.60 -0.72 -10.22
C GLY A 144 9.90 -1.88 -9.28
N GLY A 145 10.44 -1.54 -8.17
CA GLY A 145 10.89 -2.37 -7.06
C GLY A 145 12.24 -1.90 -6.56
N GLU A 146 12.36 -1.69 -5.25
CA GLU A 146 13.64 -1.41 -4.59
C GLU A 146 14.62 -2.53 -4.89
N TYR A 147 14.12 -3.78 -4.87
CA TYR A 147 14.86 -4.97 -5.24
C TYR A 147 14.19 -5.70 -6.40
N ASN A 148 15.02 -6.32 -7.25
CA ASN A 148 14.55 -7.31 -8.21
C ASN A 148 15.29 -8.62 -7.92
N VAL A 149 14.58 -9.63 -7.47
CA VAL A 149 15.14 -10.91 -7.03
C VAL A 149 14.96 -11.94 -8.14
N VAL A 150 16.04 -12.32 -8.83
CA VAL A 150 16.00 -13.33 -9.88
C VAL A 150 16.86 -14.52 -9.46
N ASP A 151 16.25 -15.73 -9.47
CA ASP A 151 16.90 -16.98 -9.05
C ASP A 151 17.52 -16.90 -7.62
N GLY A 152 16.87 -16.16 -6.71
CA GLY A 152 17.38 -15.96 -5.36
C GLY A 152 18.58 -15.04 -5.24
N VAL A 153 18.88 -14.29 -6.29
CA VAL A 153 19.99 -13.32 -6.31
C VAL A 153 19.40 -11.90 -6.33
N TYR A 154 19.78 -11.10 -5.36
CA TYR A 154 19.52 -9.67 -5.36
C TYR A 154 20.50 -8.98 -6.30
N PHE A 155 19.99 -8.21 -7.25
CA PHE A 155 20.82 -7.40 -8.11
C PHE A 155 21.10 -6.04 -7.46
N THR A 156 22.35 -5.64 -7.42
CA THR A 156 22.80 -4.34 -6.90
C THR A 156 23.50 -3.56 -8.02
N PRO A 157 23.09 -2.31 -8.33
CA PRO A 157 21.98 -1.58 -7.75
C PRO A 157 20.64 -2.26 -8.08
N ALA A 158 19.76 -2.28 -7.09
CA ALA A 158 18.58 -3.08 -7.14
C ALA A 158 17.40 -2.37 -7.82
N TRP A 159 17.34 -1.04 -7.80
CA TRP A 159 16.22 -0.24 -8.32
C TRP A 159 15.84 -0.62 -9.75
N THR A 160 14.87 -1.51 -9.86
CA THR A 160 14.45 -1.97 -11.17
C THR A 160 13.56 -0.94 -11.86
N ALA A 161 13.69 -0.84 -13.18
CA ALA A 161 12.81 -0.06 -14.03
C ALA A 161 11.74 -0.90 -14.73
N GLN A 162 11.65 -2.19 -14.40
CA GLN A 162 10.70 -3.10 -15.02
C GLN A 162 9.29 -2.84 -14.51
N GLY A 163 8.31 -3.34 -15.26
CA GLY A 163 6.92 -3.31 -14.85
C GLY A 163 6.10 -4.33 -15.63
N ALA A 164 4.91 -4.60 -15.13
CA ALA A 164 3.96 -5.51 -15.79
C ALA A 164 2.51 -5.12 -15.51
N ILE A 165 1.62 -5.41 -16.46
CA ILE A 165 0.17 -5.32 -16.32
C ILE A 165 -0.42 -6.72 -16.34
N TYR A 166 -1.24 -7.02 -15.33
CA TYR A 166 -2.03 -8.25 -15.24
C TYR A 166 -3.44 -8.03 -15.76
N ASP A 167 -3.87 -8.89 -16.69
CA ASP A 167 -5.27 -8.99 -17.11
C ASP A 167 -5.95 -10.16 -16.36
N PRO A 168 -6.81 -9.89 -15.37
CA PRO A 168 -7.47 -10.95 -14.60
C PRO A 168 -8.42 -11.83 -15.42
N LYS A 169 -8.90 -11.33 -16.57
CA LYS A 169 -9.81 -12.07 -17.46
C LYS A 169 -9.07 -13.06 -18.33
N ALA A 170 -7.87 -12.68 -18.78
CA ALA A 170 -7.02 -13.53 -19.62
C ALA A 170 -6.06 -14.40 -18.80
N ASP A 171 -5.86 -14.09 -17.53
CA ASP A 171 -4.83 -14.65 -16.66
C ASP A 171 -3.42 -14.54 -17.28
N VAL A 172 -3.03 -13.30 -17.63
CA VAL A 172 -1.75 -13.02 -18.30
C VAL A 172 -1.12 -11.74 -17.78
N TRP A 173 0.17 -11.79 -17.50
CA TRP A 173 1.01 -10.61 -17.31
C TRP A 173 1.66 -10.17 -18.62
N THR A 174 1.63 -8.89 -18.88
CA THR A 174 2.29 -8.25 -20.03
C THR A 174 3.31 -7.25 -19.52
N SER A 175 4.56 -7.38 -19.97
CA SER A 175 5.63 -6.44 -19.60
C SER A 175 5.28 -5.01 -20.04
N VAL A 176 5.61 -4.05 -19.19
CA VAL A 176 5.53 -2.61 -19.46
C VAL A 176 6.95 -2.05 -19.47
N ALA A 177 7.35 -1.46 -20.57
CA ALA A 177 8.64 -0.77 -20.65
C ALA A 177 8.62 0.48 -19.75
N PRO A 178 9.73 0.83 -19.09
CA PRO A 178 9.82 2.07 -18.30
C PRO A 178 9.65 3.31 -19.18
N PRO A 179 9.31 4.46 -18.58
CA PRO A 179 9.36 5.73 -19.28
C PRO A 179 10.75 5.95 -19.90
N PRO A 180 10.88 6.20 -21.21
CA PRO A 180 12.19 6.24 -21.87
C PRO A 180 13.07 7.42 -21.45
N PHE A 181 12.48 8.38 -20.72
CA PHE A 181 13.16 9.56 -20.20
C PHE A 181 13.50 9.43 -18.70
N PHE A 182 13.07 8.38 -18.02
CA PHE A 182 13.55 8.05 -16.67
C PHE A 182 14.99 7.55 -16.81
N THR A 183 15.93 8.45 -16.63
CA THR A 183 17.35 8.15 -16.78
C THR A 183 18.13 8.73 -15.63
N PHE A 184 18.91 7.86 -15.02
CA PHE A 184 19.83 8.19 -13.95
C PHE A 184 21.27 8.03 -14.45
N ILE A 185 22.11 8.99 -14.11
CA ILE A 185 23.56 8.92 -14.37
C ILE A 185 24.24 8.52 -13.09
N GLN A 186 24.63 7.25 -13.00
CA GLN A 186 25.45 6.82 -11.88
C GLN A 186 26.79 7.53 -11.89
N ASN A 187 27.24 8.10 -10.77
CA ASN A 187 28.55 8.75 -10.63
C ASN A 187 29.70 7.71 -10.60
N LEU A 188 29.80 6.93 -11.67
CA LEU A 188 30.97 6.09 -11.93
C LEU A 188 31.96 6.85 -12.82
N PRO A 189 33.26 6.51 -12.76
CA PRO A 189 34.21 7.08 -13.70
C PRO A 189 33.74 6.88 -15.15
N PRO A 190 33.87 7.88 -16.02
CA PRO A 190 33.44 7.78 -17.42
C PRO A 190 34.09 6.59 -18.15
N PRO A 191 33.33 5.89 -19.05
CA PRO A 191 31.94 6.16 -19.41
C PRO A 191 30.98 5.44 -18.44
N ALA A 192 30.29 6.23 -17.60
CA ALA A 192 29.23 5.68 -16.75
C ALA A 192 28.01 5.36 -17.63
N PRO A 193 27.42 4.16 -17.53
CA PRO A 193 26.21 3.85 -18.26
C PRO A 193 25.04 4.70 -17.73
N LEU A 194 24.18 5.13 -18.65
CA LEU A 194 22.85 5.60 -18.29
C LEU A 194 22.04 4.40 -17.80
N MET A 195 21.52 4.48 -16.61
CA MET A 195 20.59 3.49 -16.08
C MET A 195 19.17 4.06 -16.14
N GLN A 196 18.20 3.19 -16.34
CA GLN A 196 16.79 3.50 -16.13
C GLN A 196 16.43 2.98 -14.76
N THR A 197 15.72 3.80 -13.98
CA THR A 197 15.25 3.46 -12.64
C THR A 197 13.77 3.80 -12.52
N ILE A 198 13.07 3.07 -11.69
CA ILE A 198 11.79 3.40 -11.07
C ILE A 198 11.98 3.18 -9.57
N GLY A 199 12.62 2.06 -9.20
CA GLY A 199 12.90 1.73 -7.82
C GLY A 199 11.63 1.51 -7.01
N ASP A 200 11.67 1.97 -5.80
CA ASP A 200 10.60 2.01 -4.81
C ASP A 200 9.70 3.25 -4.92
N ALA A 201 9.80 3.97 -6.03
CA ALA A 201 8.98 5.16 -6.24
C ALA A 201 7.51 4.83 -6.42
N GLN A 202 6.69 5.68 -5.90
CA GLN A 202 5.24 5.57 -5.84
C GLN A 202 4.55 5.72 -7.20
N GLY A 203 3.36 5.13 -7.27
CA GLY A 203 2.43 5.28 -8.38
C GLY A 203 1.01 5.54 -7.90
N VAL A 204 0.21 6.22 -8.72
CA VAL A 204 -1.19 6.52 -8.40
C VAL A 204 -2.06 6.54 -9.66
N VAL A 205 -3.31 6.08 -9.54
CA VAL A 205 -4.31 6.32 -10.60
C VAL A 205 -5.03 7.64 -10.30
N LEU A 206 -4.86 8.59 -11.19
CA LEU A 206 -5.45 9.93 -11.10
C LEU A 206 -6.97 9.89 -11.30
N PRO A 207 -7.72 10.92 -10.91
CA PRO A 207 -9.18 10.96 -11.05
C PRO A 207 -9.71 10.69 -12.45
N ASN A 208 -8.96 11.04 -13.48
CA ASN A 208 -9.27 10.80 -14.89
C ASN A 208 -8.92 9.37 -15.37
N GLY A 209 -8.48 8.49 -14.48
CA GLY A 209 -8.13 7.10 -14.76
C GLY A 209 -6.73 6.89 -15.34
N VAL A 210 -5.93 7.92 -15.46
CA VAL A 210 -4.54 7.80 -15.95
C VAL A 210 -3.63 7.39 -14.79
N PHE A 211 -2.81 6.37 -15.00
CA PHE A 211 -1.78 5.97 -14.04
C PHE A 211 -0.56 6.90 -14.16
N MET A 212 -0.12 7.41 -13.02
CA MET A 212 1.09 8.22 -12.88
C MET A 212 2.12 7.44 -12.07
N GLN A 213 3.37 7.40 -12.57
CA GLN A 213 4.53 6.75 -11.95
C GLN A 213 5.64 7.77 -11.73
N ALA A 214 6.30 7.69 -10.57
CA ALA A 214 7.53 8.41 -10.27
C ALA A 214 8.78 7.60 -10.64
N ASP A 215 9.91 8.28 -10.69
CA ASP A 215 11.27 7.72 -10.71
C ASP A 215 11.92 8.06 -9.36
N CYS A 216 12.29 7.09 -8.55
CA CYS A 216 12.83 7.28 -7.19
C CYS A 216 13.91 8.37 -7.17
N CYS A 217 14.82 8.23 -8.06
CA CYS A 217 16.14 8.81 -8.00
C CYS A 217 16.22 10.17 -8.73
N THR A 218 15.09 10.72 -9.14
CA THR A 218 14.95 12.01 -9.83
C THR A 218 13.62 12.69 -9.52
N LYS A 219 13.46 13.92 -10.01
CA LYS A 219 12.18 14.67 -9.95
C LYS A 219 11.21 14.33 -11.08
N GLN A 220 11.42 13.22 -11.76
CA GLN A 220 10.66 12.89 -12.97
C GLN A 220 9.43 12.05 -12.63
N GLN A 221 8.32 12.36 -13.29
CA GLN A 221 7.10 11.56 -13.27
C GLN A 221 6.58 11.39 -14.70
N ALA A 222 5.82 10.32 -14.90
CA ALA A 222 5.26 9.95 -16.18
C ALA A 222 3.80 9.51 -16.06
N LEU A 223 3.02 9.80 -17.10
CA LEU A 223 1.64 9.35 -17.28
C LEU A 223 1.61 8.20 -18.28
N LEU A 224 0.95 7.10 -17.93
CA LEU A 224 0.81 5.93 -18.79
C LEU A 224 -0.49 5.99 -19.61
N ASP A 225 -0.34 5.88 -20.93
CA ASP A 225 -1.43 5.39 -21.78
C ASP A 225 -1.49 3.86 -21.67
N ALA A 226 -2.33 3.35 -20.77
CA ALA A 226 -2.41 1.92 -20.50
C ALA A 226 -2.96 1.08 -21.67
N LYS A 227 -3.54 1.71 -22.70
CA LYS A 227 -4.00 1.03 -23.91
C LYS A 227 -2.86 0.76 -24.89
N ASN A 228 -1.97 1.75 -25.06
CA ASN A 228 -0.88 1.69 -26.01
C ASN A 228 0.48 1.38 -25.34
N LEU A 229 0.53 1.31 -24.01
CA LEU A 229 1.72 1.12 -23.18
C LEU A 229 2.80 2.17 -23.49
N THR A 230 2.38 3.42 -23.62
CA THR A 230 3.28 4.55 -23.91
C THR A 230 3.23 5.59 -22.80
N TRP A 231 4.35 6.24 -22.57
CA TRP A 231 4.54 7.19 -21.49
C TRP A 231 4.63 8.63 -21.98
N LYS A 232 4.10 9.53 -21.18
CA LYS A 232 4.18 10.99 -21.36
C LYS A 232 4.74 11.63 -20.10
N PRO A 233 5.73 12.55 -20.18
CA PRO A 233 6.26 13.25 -19.01
C PRO A 233 5.20 14.17 -18.38
N THR A 234 5.31 14.32 -17.06
CA THR A 234 4.49 15.23 -16.24
C THR A 234 5.30 15.72 -15.04
N GLY A 235 4.67 16.43 -14.09
CA GLY A 235 5.25 16.77 -12.79
C GLY A 235 6.19 17.95 -12.80
N ALA A 236 6.00 18.92 -13.70
CA ALA A 236 6.81 20.14 -13.66
C ALA A 236 6.67 20.86 -12.31
N GLY A 237 7.79 21.33 -11.76
CA GLY A 237 7.84 22.10 -10.51
C GLY A 237 8.02 21.29 -9.24
N LYS A 238 8.21 19.96 -9.32
CA LYS A 238 8.58 19.12 -8.16
C LYS A 238 9.83 19.67 -7.47
N PHE A 239 9.76 19.79 -6.15
CA PHE A 239 10.81 20.46 -5.37
C PHE A 239 12.02 19.56 -5.11
N ASP A 240 11.80 18.31 -4.73
CA ASP A 240 12.83 17.32 -4.43
C ASP A 240 12.72 16.08 -5.33
N ASP A 241 13.56 15.09 -5.09
CA ASP A 241 13.49 13.80 -5.78
C ASP A 241 12.30 13.00 -5.23
N ASN A 242 11.87 11.93 -5.91
CA ASN A 242 10.67 11.20 -5.50
C ASN A 242 10.97 9.98 -4.61
N ASP A 243 12.17 9.89 -4.10
CA ASP A 243 12.61 8.79 -3.26
C ASP A 243 11.96 8.88 -1.87
N GLU A 244 11.57 7.74 -1.29
CA GLU A 244 11.01 7.62 0.05
C GLU A 244 9.73 8.46 0.31
N GLU A 245 8.94 8.74 -0.71
CA GLU A 245 7.73 9.55 -0.63
C GLU A 245 6.46 8.74 -0.88
N GLY A 246 5.46 8.83 -0.01
CA GLY A 246 4.12 8.30 -0.26
C GLY A 246 3.19 9.31 -0.96
N TRP A 247 2.38 8.85 -1.91
CA TRP A 247 1.43 9.67 -2.64
C TRP A 247 -0.01 9.40 -2.22
N ASN A 248 -0.74 10.45 -1.84
CA ASN A 248 -2.12 10.38 -1.36
C ASN A 248 -3.08 11.17 -2.24
N LEU A 249 -4.04 10.50 -2.86
CA LEU A 249 -5.07 11.14 -3.66
C LEU A 249 -6.08 11.86 -2.75
N LEU A 250 -6.34 13.14 -3.02
CA LEU A 250 -7.25 14.00 -2.25
C LEU A 250 -8.64 14.13 -2.90
N PRO A 251 -9.66 14.56 -2.15
CA PRO A 251 -11.02 14.77 -2.67
C PRO A 251 -11.13 15.79 -3.81
N ASN A 252 -10.22 16.76 -3.87
CA ASN A 252 -10.14 17.74 -4.96
C ASN A 252 -9.44 17.20 -6.23
N GLY A 253 -8.92 15.98 -6.16
CA GLY A 253 -8.21 15.29 -7.21
C GLY A 253 -6.70 15.56 -7.27
N GLU A 254 -6.16 16.40 -6.39
CA GLU A 254 -4.72 16.57 -6.26
C GLU A 254 -4.09 15.40 -5.53
N VAL A 255 -2.78 15.21 -5.70
CA VAL A 255 -1.99 14.20 -5.01
C VAL A 255 -1.07 14.88 -4.02
N LEU A 256 -1.19 14.53 -2.75
CA LEU A 256 -0.37 15.04 -1.66
C LEU A 256 0.84 14.14 -1.43
N THR A 257 2.01 14.76 -1.22
CA THR A 257 3.21 14.09 -0.73
C THR A 257 3.92 14.91 0.34
N VAL A 258 4.78 14.25 1.08
CA VAL A 258 5.72 14.87 2.04
C VAL A 258 7.13 14.66 1.52
N ASP A 259 7.88 15.74 1.39
CA ASP A 259 9.24 15.70 0.86
C ASP A 259 10.19 15.03 1.86
N ALA A 260 10.94 14.05 1.41
CA ALA A 260 11.93 13.33 2.21
C ALA A 260 13.36 13.72 1.84
N TYR A 261 13.62 13.91 0.56
CA TYR A 261 14.94 14.26 0.03
C TYR A 261 14.96 15.60 -0.64
N VAL A 262 15.70 16.52 -0.09
CA VAL A 262 15.77 17.84 -0.69
C VAL A 262 17.08 18.15 -1.38
N ASN A 263 18.15 17.55 -0.99
CA ASN A 263 19.44 17.76 -1.67
C ASN A 263 20.47 16.68 -1.29
N PHE A 264 20.86 15.88 -2.27
CA PHE A 264 21.94 14.89 -2.15
C PHE A 264 23.34 15.46 -2.26
N ASN A 265 23.56 16.73 -2.12
CA ASN A 265 24.90 17.26 -2.02
C ASN A 265 25.46 16.97 -0.63
N PHE A 266 26.46 16.12 -0.55
CA PHE A 266 27.20 15.92 0.69
C PHE A 266 27.87 17.24 1.15
N PRO A 267 27.73 17.70 2.41
CA PRO A 267 26.96 17.05 3.47
C PRO A 267 25.45 17.17 3.21
N TYR A 268 24.73 16.09 3.46
CA TYR A 268 23.28 16.03 3.35
C TYR A 268 22.67 17.15 4.19
N ILE A 269 21.93 18.05 3.56
CA ILE A 269 21.24 19.13 4.27
C ILE A 269 19.78 18.73 4.31
N PRO A 270 19.27 18.26 5.45
CA PRO A 270 17.85 18.00 5.59
C PRO A 270 17.08 19.31 5.40
N THR A 271 16.10 19.32 4.57
CA THR A 271 15.31 20.51 4.30
C THR A 271 13.99 20.56 5.04
N GLY A 272 13.79 19.65 5.96
CA GLY A 272 12.83 19.89 7.00
C GLY A 272 11.44 19.35 6.73
N THR A 273 10.45 20.20 6.68
CA THR A 273 9.03 19.87 6.86
C THR A 273 8.21 20.29 5.63
N ASN A 274 8.76 20.14 4.43
CA ASN A 274 8.07 20.48 3.20
C ASN A 274 7.02 19.45 2.83
N SER A 275 6.05 19.88 2.03
CA SER A 275 5.06 19.02 1.40
C SER A 275 4.56 19.65 0.10
N GLU A 276 4.10 18.81 -0.82
CA GLU A 276 3.71 19.23 -2.15
C GLU A 276 2.36 18.64 -2.58
N LEU A 277 1.72 19.33 -3.51
CA LEU A 277 0.50 18.91 -4.19
C LEU A 277 0.71 18.86 -5.69
N TYR A 278 0.38 17.72 -6.30
CA TYR A 278 0.33 17.61 -7.75
C TYR A 278 -1.07 17.87 -8.27
N ASN A 279 -1.17 18.80 -9.20
CA ASN A 279 -2.42 19.08 -9.89
C ASN A 279 -2.45 18.38 -11.26
N TYR A 280 -3.26 17.32 -11.36
CA TYR A 280 -3.31 16.49 -12.57
C TYR A 280 -3.90 17.20 -13.80
N ARG A 281 -4.61 18.33 -13.61
CA ARG A 281 -5.17 19.12 -14.72
C ARG A 281 -4.12 19.98 -15.40
N THR A 282 -3.13 20.45 -14.63
CA THR A 282 -2.01 21.27 -15.14
C THR A 282 -0.74 20.45 -15.37
N GLY A 283 -0.60 19.32 -14.71
CA GLY A 283 0.60 18.50 -14.74
C GLY A 283 1.76 19.10 -13.92
N THR A 284 1.45 19.86 -12.87
CA THR A 284 2.44 20.61 -12.11
C THR A 284 2.31 20.39 -10.61
N TRP A 285 3.45 20.46 -9.92
CA TRP A 285 3.54 20.50 -8.46
C TRP A 285 3.52 21.93 -7.93
N HIS A 286 3.03 22.07 -6.71
CA HIS A 286 3.09 23.31 -5.93
C HIS A 286 3.09 22.97 -4.44
N SER A 287 3.59 23.90 -3.61
CA SER A 287 3.70 23.69 -2.17
C SER A 287 2.35 23.42 -1.50
N ALA A 288 2.30 22.42 -0.63
CA ALA A 288 1.23 22.16 0.32
C ALA A 288 1.50 22.76 1.72
N GLY A 289 2.59 23.51 1.85
CA GLY A 289 3.01 24.10 3.12
C GLY A 289 3.97 23.23 3.93
N SER A 290 4.10 23.55 5.21
CA SER A 290 4.96 22.82 6.14
C SER A 290 4.14 21.82 6.95
N THR A 291 4.63 20.58 7.08
CA THR A 291 4.08 19.56 7.98
C THR A 291 4.24 19.92 9.45
N ILE A 292 4.98 20.98 9.76
CA ILE A 292 5.29 21.51 11.11
C ILE A 292 6.25 20.59 11.89
N VAL A 293 6.09 19.29 11.76
CA VAL A 293 6.97 18.26 12.35
C VAL A 293 7.64 17.47 11.24
N GLN A 294 8.85 16.99 11.48
CA GLN A 294 9.53 16.09 10.57
C GLN A 294 8.84 14.71 10.59
N LEU A 295 8.65 14.10 9.43
CA LEU A 295 7.97 12.81 9.26
C LEU A 295 8.88 11.71 8.70
N TRP A 296 10.07 12.06 8.21
CA TRP A 296 11.07 11.14 7.69
C TRP A 296 12.17 10.86 8.73
N ASP A 297 12.81 9.71 8.63
CA ASP A 297 13.88 9.28 9.50
C ASP A 297 15.15 10.08 9.22
N SER A 298 15.79 10.59 10.28
CA SER A 298 16.99 11.42 10.15
C SER A 298 18.29 10.82 10.71
N GLY A 299 18.24 9.59 11.19
CA GLY A 299 19.36 8.78 11.68
C GLY A 299 20.66 9.47 12.07
N LEU A 300 21.37 10.06 11.13
CA LEU A 300 22.70 10.68 11.30
C LEU A 300 22.69 12.08 11.93
N TYR A 301 21.58 12.80 11.87
CA TYR A 301 21.57 14.23 12.24
C TYR A 301 21.38 14.49 13.73
N CYS A 302 21.28 13.46 14.53
CA CYS A 302 21.00 13.55 15.96
C CYS A 302 22.23 13.69 16.85
N GLY A 303 23.37 14.05 16.31
CA GLY A 303 24.55 14.42 17.08
C GLY A 303 25.42 13.26 17.56
N GLU A 304 25.12 12.03 17.19
CA GLU A 304 25.97 10.87 17.47
C GLU A 304 27.09 10.73 16.43
N LEU A 305 27.97 11.70 16.39
CA LEU A 305 29.16 11.72 15.51
C LEU A 305 30.11 10.52 15.70
N ASN A 306 29.86 9.63 16.65
CA ASN A 306 30.71 8.49 16.98
C ASN A 306 30.01 7.13 16.93
N ALA A 307 28.75 7.05 16.56
CA ALA A 307 28.14 5.77 16.29
C ALA A 307 28.72 5.21 14.99
N PRO A 308 28.98 3.89 14.89
CA PRO A 308 29.27 3.29 13.61
C PRO A 308 27.98 3.37 12.76
N THR A 309 27.84 4.52 12.13
CA THR A 309 26.88 4.93 11.08
C THR A 309 25.55 4.20 11.04
N PRO A 310 24.47 4.68 11.65
CA PRO A 310 23.22 4.65 10.96
C PRO A 310 23.24 5.79 9.92
N THR A 311 23.29 5.45 8.65
CA THR A 311 22.92 6.36 7.57
C THR A 311 21.42 6.62 7.71
N PRO A 312 20.93 7.88 7.62
CA PRO A 312 19.49 8.10 7.51
C PRO A 312 18.98 7.33 6.30
N THR A 313 17.87 6.66 6.44
CA THR A 313 17.19 6.02 5.32
C THR A 313 16.22 6.98 4.66
N PHE A 314 15.87 8.06 5.37
CA PHE A 314 14.88 9.07 4.97
C PHE A 314 13.45 8.53 4.80
N GLU A 315 13.22 7.31 5.17
CA GLU A 315 11.93 6.65 5.11
C GLU A 315 10.82 7.47 5.76
N VAL A 316 9.69 7.55 5.10
CA VAL A 316 8.45 8.11 5.65
C VAL A 316 7.48 6.99 6.00
N GLY A 317 6.55 7.28 6.90
CA GLY A 317 5.46 6.38 7.19
C GLY A 317 4.26 6.59 6.25
N PRO A 318 3.24 5.75 6.39
CA PRO A 318 2.07 5.77 5.53
C PRO A 318 1.17 6.98 5.79
N ALA A 319 0.46 7.41 4.74
CA ALA A 319 -0.54 8.45 4.79
C ALA A 319 -1.92 7.92 4.39
N VAL A 320 -2.94 8.22 5.17
CA VAL A 320 -4.30 7.72 4.94
C VAL A 320 -5.32 8.84 5.00
N LEU A 321 -6.03 9.04 3.89
CA LEU A 321 -7.17 9.95 3.82
C LEU A 321 -8.35 9.38 4.59
N ARG A 322 -8.99 10.21 5.42
CA ARG A 322 -10.20 9.89 6.18
C ARG A 322 -11.44 10.53 5.55
N ALA A 323 -12.60 10.04 5.95
CA ALA A 323 -13.88 10.51 5.40
C ALA A 323 -14.20 11.99 5.71
N ASP A 324 -13.58 12.56 6.73
CA ASP A 324 -13.71 13.98 7.07
C ASP A 324 -12.84 14.91 6.20
N GLY A 325 -12.06 14.34 5.27
CA GLY A 325 -11.14 15.07 4.39
C GLY A 325 -9.77 15.33 5.02
N THR A 326 -9.49 14.81 6.20
CA THR A 326 -8.15 14.87 6.80
C THR A 326 -7.29 13.70 6.34
N VAL A 327 -6.01 13.96 6.05
CA VAL A 327 -5.00 12.92 5.82
C VAL A 327 -4.16 12.78 7.07
N PHE A 328 -4.14 11.58 7.63
CA PHE A 328 -3.28 11.25 8.75
C PHE A 328 -1.97 10.67 8.23
N TYR A 329 -0.87 11.36 8.50
CA TYR A 329 0.48 10.90 8.26
C TYR A 329 1.07 10.31 9.54
N ALA A 330 1.40 9.04 9.53
CA ALA A 330 2.31 8.44 10.49
C ALA A 330 3.74 8.68 10.02
N GLY A 331 4.65 8.96 10.92
CA GLY A 331 6.02 9.31 10.53
C GLY A 331 7.05 8.65 11.42
N SER A 332 8.28 8.85 11.01
CA SER A 332 9.45 8.34 11.66
C SER A 332 9.92 9.26 12.79
N ASP A 333 10.99 8.85 13.46
CA ASP A 333 11.64 9.65 14.47
C ASP A 333 12.63 10.65 13.85
N THR A 334 12.91 11.70 14.60
CA THR A 334 13.93 12.67 14.25
C THR A 334 15.30 12.27 14.77
N CYS A 335 15.38 11.30 15.69
CA CYS A 335 16.60 10.88 16.35
C CYS A 335 16.48 9.50 16.96
N PRO A 336 17.52 8.65 16.92
CA PRO A 336 17.52 7.36 17.59
C PRO A 336 17.10 7.49 19.05
N GLY A 337 16.08 6.71 19.43
CA GLY A 337 15.49 6.74 20.79
C GLY A 337 14.40 7.79 20.99
N ALA A 338 14.00 8.55 19.97
CA ALA A 338 12.83 9.41 20.00
C ALA A 338 11.61 8.68 19.39
N ALA A 339 10.44 8.97 19.91
CA ALA A 339 9.19 8.46 19.32
C ALA A 339 8.86 9.22 18.02
N GLY A 340 8.30 8.50 17.04
CA GLY A 340 7.92 9.06 15.76
C GLY A 340 6.86 10.13 15.87
N ASN A 341 6.98 11.14 15.03
CA ASN A 341 5.99 12.20 14.88
C ASN A 341 4.83 11.72 14.01
N THR A 342 3.69 12.39 14.15
CA THR A 342 2.59 12.30 13.19
C THR A 342 2.10 13.70 12.82
N ALA A 343 1.51 13.85 11.64
CA ALA A 343 0.94 15.09 11.19
C ALA A 343 -0.43 14.87 10.54
N ILE A 344 -1.22 15.91 10.47
CA ILE A 344 -2.55 15.85 9.88
C ILE A 344 -2.68 17.01 8.90
N TYR A 345 -2.97 16.66 7.64
CA TYR A 345 -3.31 17.61 6.60
C TYR A 345 -4.83 17.67 6.46
N ASP A 346 -5.41 18.86 6.52
CA ASP A 346 -6.83 19.08 6.25
C ASP A 346 -7.00 19.54 4.79
N SER A 347 -7.47 18.64 3.93
CA SER A 347 -7.66 18.94 2.50
C SER A 347 -8.75 19.98 2.24
N ASN A 348 -9.64 20.26 3.19
CA ASN A 348 -10.67 21.29 3.05
C ASN A 348 -10.11 22.69 3.25
N THR A 349 -9.05 22.83 4.06
CA THR A 349 -8.44 24.13 4.40
C THR A 349 -7.05 24.31 3.81
N GLY A 350 -6.39 23.23 3.37
CA GLY A 350 -5.00 23.25 2.92
C GLY A 350 -4.01 23.47 4.06
N GLN A 351 -4.34 23.09 5.29
CA GLN A 351 -3.53 23.38 6.46
C GLN A 351 -3.03 22.12 7.15
N TRP A 352 -1.79 22.16 7.58
CA TRP A 352 -1.18 21.15 8.42
C TRP A 352 -1.35 21.48 9.90
N ARG A 353 -1.39 20.42 10.71
CA ARG A 353 -1.24 20.49 12.17
C ARG A 353 -0.49 19.27 12.67
N PRO A 354 0.27 19.37 13.79
CA PRO A 354 0.87 18.20 14.42
C PRO A 354 -0.20 17.21 14.87
N GLY A 355 0.10 15.93 14.71
CA GLY A 355 -0.63 14.85 15.35
C GLY A 355 0.00 14.45 16.68
N PRO A 356 -0.50 13.39 17.34
CA PRO A 356 0.13 12.83 18.53
C PRO A 356 1.45 12.14 18.19
N VAL A 357 2.41 12.20 19.08
CA VAL A 357 3.62 11.37 19.04
C VAL A 357 3.27 9.94 19.44
N PHE A 358 3.97 8.95 18.90
CA PHE A 358 3.75 7.55 19.30
C PHE A 358 3.96 7.37 20.81
N PRO A 359 3.10 6.60 21.48
CA PRO A 359 3.20 6.39 22.91
C PRO A 359 4.31 5.39 23.28
N VAL A 360 4.79 5.48 24.50
CA VAL A 360 5.67 4.43 25.08
C VAL A 360 4.83 3.18 25.36
N VAL A 361 5.29 2.04 24.85
CA VAL A 361 4.64 0.73 25.09
C VAL A 361 5.66 -0.28 25.62
N ASP A 362 5.35 -0.92 26.74
CA ASP A 362 6.19 -1.95 27.37
C ASP A 362 7.65 -1.51 27.62
N GLY A 363 7.85 -0.20 27.82
CA GLY A 363 9.16 0.42 28.04
C GLY A 363 9.91 0.78 26.77
N VAL A 364 9.34 0.49 25.59
CA VAL A 364 9.88 0.92 24.29
C VAL A 364 9.46 2.38 24.06
N THR A 365 10.44 3.26 23.84
CA THR A 365 10.26 4.72 23.80
C THR A 365 10.39 5.31 22.39
N ASP A 366 10.93 4.57 21.45
CA ASP A 366 11.29 4.98 20.09
C ASP A 366 10.38 4.35 19.02
N ILE A 367 9.13 4.12 19.37
CA ILE A 367 8.14 3.59 18.42
C ILE A 367 7.86 4.64 17.34
N ASN A 368 7.93 4.22 16.09
CA ASN A 368 7.74 5.06 14.91
C ASN A 368 7.31 4.20 13.70
N ILE A 369 7.08 4.83 12.55
CA ILE A 369 6.94 4.14 11.26
C ILE A 369 7.88 4.83 10.29
N ALA A 370 9.02 4.20 10.02
CA ALA A 370 9.96 4.59 8.97
C ALA A 370 9.61 3.88 7.66
N ASP A 371 8.99 2.84 7.63
CA ASP A 371 8.32 2.06 6.59
C ASP A 371 7.30 1.18 7.26
N GLY A 372 6.17 1.04 6.67
CA GLY A 372 5.17 0.15 7.20
C GLY A 372 3.75 0.52 6.76
N PRO A 373 2.81 -0.37 6.99
CA PRO A 373 1.46 -0.20 6.50
C PRO A 373 0.58 0.60 7.44
N ALA A 374 -0.35 1.32 6.83
CA ALA A 374 -1.58 1.75 7.49
C ALA A 374 -2.79 1.52 6.57
N SER A 375 -3.94 1.33 7.18
CA SER A 375 -5.20 1.10 6.48
C SER A 375 -6.33 1.89 7.12
N TRP A 376 -7.16 2.51 6.29
CA TRP A 376 -8.43 3.04 6.72
C TRP A 376 -9.38 1.90 7.10
N GLU A 377 -10.13 2.11 8.17
CA GLU A 377 -11.16 1.21 8.64
C GLU A 377 -12.56 1.76 8.33
N PRO A 378 -13.56 0.92 8.01
CA PRO A 378 -14.93 1.38 7.76
C PRO A 378 -15.65 2.07 8.95
N ASN A 379 -14.99 2.22 10.07
CA ASN A 379 -15.43 3.00 11.24
C ASN A 379 -14.74 4.38 11.32
N ASP A 380 -14.03 4.78 10.25
CA ASP A 380 -13.25 6.02 10.10
C ASP A 380 -12.00 6.12 11.00
N LYS A 381 -11.51 5.02 11.49
CA LYS A 381 -10.18 4.96 12.11
C LYS A 381 -9.10 4.60 11.10
N VAL A 382 -7.85 4.71 11.51
CA VAL A 382 -6.69 4.26 10.75
C VAL A 382 -5.92 3.24 11.60
N LEU A 383 -5.88 1.99 11.14
CA LEU A 383 -5.03 0.94 11.70
C LEU A 383 -3.62 1.11 11.14
N MET A 384 -2.59 0.93 11.97
CA MET A 384 -1.20 1.02 11.54
C MET A 384 -0.31 0.05 12.33
N MET A 385 0.80 -0.34 11.70
CA MET A 385 1.85 -1.17 12.26
C MET A 385 3.11 -0.33 12.46
N ALA A 386 3.57 -0.18 13.67
CA ALA A 386 4.73 0.61 14.06
C ALA A 386 5.78 -0.26 14.74
N SER A 387 7.04 0.17 14.71
CA SER A 387 8.17 -0.56 15.30
C SER A 387 9.13 0.40 15.98
N PRO A 388 10.02 -0.08 16.86
CA PRO A 388 11.20 0.68 17.26
C PRO A 388 12.09 1.00 16.06
N ALA A 389 13.02 1.90 16.25
CA ALA A 389 13.96 2.45 15.28
C ALA A 389 14.24 1.56 14.06
N TYR A 390 14.10 2.09 12.85
CA TYR A 390 14.36 1.42 11.56
C TYR A 390 13.54 0.15 11.31
N GLY A 391 12.28 0.14 11.75
CA GLY A 391 11.40 -1.00 11.54
C GLY A 391 11.81 -2.29 12.27
N SER A 392 12.62 -2.18 13.31
CA SER A 392 13.10 -3.35 14.07
C SER A 392 11.97 -4.04 14.85
N PRO A 393 12.01 -5.39 15.02
CA PRO A 393 11.06 -6.06 15.90
C PRO A 393 11.21 -5.61 17.38
N PRO A 394 10.14 -5.67 18.19
CA PRO A 394 8.78 -6.10 17.84
C PRO A 394 7.97 -5.01 17.14
N SER A 395 6.90 -5.40 16.49
CA SER A 395 5.91 -4.43 15.99
C SER A 395 4.77 -4.24 16.99
N PHE A 396 4.20 -3.03 16.95
CA PHE A 396 3.05 -2.61 17.72
C PHE A 396 1.95 -2.09 16.80
N PHE A 397 0.72 -2.37 17.14
CA PHE A 397 -0.41 -1.95 16.33
C PHE A 397 -1.21 -0.86 17.05
N PHE A 398 -1.62 0.16 16.29
CA PHE A 398 -2.38 1.28 16.79
C PHE A 398 -3.57 1.59 15.89
N GLU A 399 -4.64 2.11 16.49
CA GLU A 399 -5.73 2.76 15.79
C GLU A 399 -5.69 4.27 16.08
N TRP A 400 -5.63 5.07 15.02
CA TRP A 400 -5.90 6.51 15.09
C TRP A 400 -7.40 6.75 14.98
N ASP A 401 -8.02 7.35 16.01
CA ASP A 401 -9.47 7.57 16.06
C ASP A 401 -9.89 9.01 15.71
N GLY A 402 -8.97 9.82 15.16
CA GLY A 402 -9.15 11.24 14.89
C GLY A 402 -8.69 12.15 16.03
N ARG A 403 -8.29 11.59 17.18
CA ARG A 403 -7.85 12.33 18.38
C ARG A 403 -6.62 11.77 19.04
N GLN A 404 -6.52 10.45 19.14
CA GLN A 404 -5.43 9.76 19.83
C GLN A 404 -5.08 8.45 19.16
N LEU A 405 -3.83 8.02 19.37
CA LEU A 405 -3.36 6.68 19.02
C LEU A 405 -3.73 5.72 20.15
N ASN A 406 -4.55 4.74 19.83
CA ASN A 406 -4.95 3.69 20.74
C ASN A 406 -4.24 2.40 20.39
N GLN A 407 -3.41 1.87 21.29
CA GLN A 407 -2.80 0.57 21.04
C GLN A 407 -3.87 -0.52 20.97
N VAL A 408 -3.72 -1.40 19.97
CA VAL A 408 -4.54 -2.61 19.80
C VAL A 408 -3.64 -3.85 19.79
N PRO A 409 -4.17 -5.04 20.11
CA PRO A 409 -3.38 -6.27 20.00
C PRO A 409 -2.86 -6.46 18.57
N GLY A 410 -1.60 -6.89 18.44
CA GLY A 410 -1.02 -7.32 17.16
C GLY A 410 -1.41 -8.75 16.77
N PRO A 411 -1.14 -9.16 15.52
CA PRO A 411 -1.23 -10.55 15.09
C PRO A 411 -0.16 -11.43 15.78
N PRO A 412 -0.21 -12.76 15.63
CA PRO A 412 0.72 -13.66 16.33
C PRO A 412 2.20 -13.40 16.05
N ASN A 413 2.54 -12.91 14.85
CA ASN A 413 3.93 -12.67 14.43
C ASN A 413 4.50 -11.31 14.90
N ALA A 414 3.66 -10.39 15.37
CA ALA A 414 4.07 -9.05 15.80
C ALA A 414 5.32 -9.00 16.72
N PRO A 415 5.57 -9.95 17.64
CA PRO A 415 6.78 -9.93 18.47
C PRO A 415 8.09 -10.16 17.71
N THR A 416 8.03 -10.67 16.49
CA THR A 416 9.20 -11.01 15.66
C THR A 416 9.26 -10.24 14.35
N ASP A 417 8.28 -9.38 14.09
CA ASP A 417 8.19 -8.60 12.86
C ASP A 417 8.52 -7.13 13.09
N GLY A 418 9.19 -6.55 12.11
CA GLY A 418 9.34 -5.11 11.99
C GLY A 418 8.26 -4.52 11.09
N SER A 419 8.04 -3.20 11.16
CA SER A 419 6.95 -2.54 10.43
C SER A 419 7.06 -2.71 8.91
N PHE A 420 8.28 -2.71 8.37
CA PHE A 420 8.52 -2.84 6.93
C PHE A 420 8.16 -4.23 6.34
N TYR A 421 7.86 -5.24 7.15
CA TYR A 421 7.35 -6.52 6.67
C TYR A 421 5.85 -6.49 6.36
N GLY A 422 5.11 -5.54 6.96
CA GLY A 422 3.67 -5.52 6.91
C GLY A 422 3.10 -4.95 5.62
N ASN A 423 1.97 -5.51 5.17
CA ASN A 423 1.10 -4.90 4.16
C ASN A 423 -0.35 -5.03 4.58
N MET A 424 -1.17 -4.06 4.24
CA MET A 424 -2.59 -4.02 4.57
C MET A 424 -3.46 -3.80 3.35
N LEU A 425 -4.66 -4.40 3.33
CA LEU A 425 -5.63 -4.27 2.25
C LEU A 425 -7.05 -4.23 2.80
N VAL A 426 -7.83 -3.22 2.42
CA VAL A 426 -9.26 -3.13 2.77
C VAL A 426 -10.07 -4.10 1.92
N LEU A 427 -10.74 -5.05 2.56
CA LEU A 427 -11.58 -6.04 1.89
C LEU A 427 -13.02 -5.54 1.67
N PRO A 428 -13.76 -6.09 0.70
CA PRO A 428 -15.17 -5.78 0.48
C PRO A 428 -16.10 -6.10 1.66
N THR A 429 -15.64 -6.89 2.61
CA THR A 429 -16.32 -7.20 3.88
C THR A 429 -16.13 -6.13 4.95
N GLY A 430 -15.24 -5.17 4.72
CA GLY A 430 -14.82 -4.18 5.71
C GLY A 430 -13.74 -4.67 6.68
N GLN A 431 -13.27 -5.91 6.53
CA GLN A 431 -12.08 -6.43 7.21
C GLN A 431 -10.82 -5.87 6.54
N ILE A 432 -9.69 -5.91 7.23
CA ILE A 432 -8.38 -5.59 6.67
C ILE A 432 -7.58 -6.88 6.58
N LEU A 433 -7.16 -7.25 5.37
CA LEU A 433 -6.24 -8.35 5.16
C LEU A 433 -4.83 -7.85 5.45
N PHE A 434 -4.07 -8.63 6.19
CA PHE A 434 -2.71 -8.34 6.60
C PHE A 434 -1.75 -9.45 6.17
N THR A 435 -0.61 -9.04 5.61
CA THR A 435 0.51 -9.92 5.24
C THR A 435 1.79 -9.39 5.87
N ASP A 436 2.75 -10.25 6.15
CA ASP A 436 4.01 -9.92 6.86
C ASP A 436 5.20 -10.74 6.37
N PHE A 437 5.22 -11.10 5.09
CA PHE A 437 6.22 -12.00 4.50
C PHE A 437 6.27 -13.40 5.16
N SER A 438 5.28 -13.76 5.96
CA SER A 438 5.15 -15.12 6.50
C SER A 438 4.26 -15.98 5.60
N THR A 439 4.09 -17.25 5.98
CA THR A 439 3.21 -18.19 5.28
C THR A 439 1.76 -18.13 5.77
N ASP A 440 1.46 -17.28 6.72
CA ASP A 440 0.13 -17.08 7.26
C ASP A 440 -0.37 -15.64 6.99
N ILE A 441 -1.64 -15.52 6.72
CA ILE A 441 -2.35 -14.27 6.46
C ILE A 441 -3.44 -14.13 7.51
N GLU A 442 -3.58 -12.93 8.06
CA GLU A 442 -4.60 -12.59 9.04
C GLU A 442 -5.60 -11.57 8.50
N LEU A 443 -6.78 -11.60 9.08
CA LEU A 443 -7.81 -10.58 8.93
C LEU A 443 -7.95 -9.80 10.24
N TYR A 444 -7.83 -8.48 10.14
CA TYR A 444 -8.23 -7.60 11.24
C TYR A 444 -9.72 -7.30 11.11
N ASN A 445 -10.44 -7.38 12.22
CA ASN A 445 -11.88 -7.14 12.30
C ASN A 445 -12.13 -5.79 12.99
N PRO A 446 -12.37 -4.70 12.24
CA PRO A 446 -12.70 -3.41 12.82
C PRO A 446 -13.94 -3.46 13.72
N THR A 447 -13.91 -2.71 14.79
CA THR A 447 -15.06 -2.64 15.71
C THR A 447 -16.24 -1.96 15.02
N VAL A 448 -17.38 -2.66 14.92
CA VAL A 448 -18.62 -2.14 14.40
C VAL A 448 -19.61 -1.87 15.53
N SER A 449 -20.04 -0.63 15.67
CA SER A 449 -21.06 -0.18 16.62
C SER A 449 -22.28 0.36 15.89
N PRO A 450 -23.44 0.59 16.54
CA PRO A 450 -24.55 1.28 15.91
C PRO A 450 -24.18 2.65 15.31
N LYS A 451 -23.30 3.40 15.99
CA LYS A 451 -22.77 4.66 15.45
C LYS A 451 -21.92 4.47 14.20
N THR A 452 -21.13 3.40 14.17
CA THR A 452 -20.35 3.01 12.98
C THR A 452 -21.29 2.72 11.81
N GLN A 453 -22.37 1.97 12.04
CA GLN A 453 -23.35 1.66 10.99
C GLN A 453 -24.06 2.93 10.47
N GLU A 454 -24.41 3.84 11.36
CA GLU A 454 -24.99 5.13 10.99
C GLU A 454 -24.00 5.96 10.15
N PHE A 455 -22.75 6.04 10.57
CA PHE A 455 -21.68 6.71 9.83
C PHE A 455 -21.49 6.09 8.43
N GLN A 456 -21.38 4.76 8.34
CA GLN A 456 -21.24 4.06 7.07
C GLN A 456 -22.37 4.40 6.09
N GLN A 457 -23.60 4.56 6.56
CA GLN A 457 -24.72 4.94 5.71
C GLN A 457 -24.56 6.35 5.11
N THR A 458 -23.86 7.25 5.77
CA THR A 458 -23.62 8.61 5.25
C THR A 458 -22.62 8.67 4.12
N ILE A 459 -21.69 7.72 4.05
CA ILE A 459 -20.60 7.66 3.06
C ILE A 459 -20.75 6.51 2.06
N ALA A 460 -21.72 5.63 2.25
CA ALA A 460 -21.97 4.50 1.37
C ALA A 460 -22.19 4.92 -0.09
N PRO A 461 -21.80 4.10 -1.06
CA PRO A 461 -22.21 4.27 -2.45
C PRO A 461 -23.74 4.36 -2.57
N VAL A 462 -24.23 5.15 -3.53
CA VAL A 462 -25.67 5.25 -3.83
C VAL A 462 -25.88 4.90 -5.28
N VAL A 463 -26.66 3.85 -5.54
CA VAL A 463 -27.04 3.41 -6.89
C VAL A 463 -28.26 4.21 -7.35
N PHE A 464 -28.13 4.89 -8.49
CA PHE A 464 -29.23 5.60 -9.12
C PHE A 464 -29.92 4.76 -10.19
N PHE A 465 -29.15 3.99 -10.95
CA PHE A 465 -29.64 3.17 -12.04
C PHE A 465 -28.81 1.89 -12.18
N THR A 466 -29.51 0.78 -12.40
CA THR A 466 -28.96 -0.48 -12.92
C THR A 466 -30.10 -1.26 -13.59
N PRO A 467 -29.85 -2.04 -14.67
CA PRO A 467 -30.88 -2.93 -15.22
C PRO A 467 -31.37 -3.94 -14.17
N GLN A 468 -32.65 -4.15 -14.12
CA GLN A 468 -33.26 -5.05 -13.12
C GLN A 468 -33.29 -6.53 -13.56
N VAL A 469 -33.05 -6.81 -14.84
CA VAL A 469 -33.02 -8.17 -15.39
C VAL A 469 -31.67 -8.39 -16.05
N LEU A 470 -30.92 -9.36 -15.55
CA LEU A 470 -29.51 -9.58 -15.88
C LEU A 470 -29.31 -11.03 -16.38
N ALA A 471 -28.73 -11.18 -17.56
CA ALA A 471 -28.33 -12.48 -18.08
C ALA A 471 -26.96 -12.88 -17.50
N ARG A 472 -26.78 -14.15 -17.19
CA ARG A 472 -25.44 -14.70 -16.88
C ARG A 472 -24.51 -14.53 -18.07
N GLY A 473 -23.27 -14.11 -17.81
CA GLY A 473 -22.28 -13.80 -18.84
C GLY A 473 -22.54 -12.48 -19.59
N GLY A 474 -23.60 -11.73 -19.22
CA GLY A 474 -23.87 -10.40 -19.77
C GLY A 474 -23.05 -9.31 -19.10
N SER A 475 -22.78 -8.22 -19.84
CA SER A 475 -22.14 -7.00 -19.33
C SER A 475 -23.17 -5.87 -19.25
N TYR A 476 -23.16 -5.14 -18.14
CA TYR A 476 -24.16 -4.10 -17.84
C TYR A 476 -23.49 -2.89 -17.20
N GLN A 477 -24.18 -1.76 -17.25
CA GLN A 477 -23.72 -0.53 -16.58
C GLN A 477 -24.55 -0.30 -15.30
N VAL A 478 -23.89 0.24 -14.30
CA VAL A 478 -24.50 0.80 -13.09
C VAL A 478 -24.00 2.24 -12.90
N ASP A 479 -24.94 3.14 -12.54
CA ASP A 479 -24.67 4.57 -12.33
C ASP A 479 -25.03 4.98 -10.90
N GLY A 480 -24.27 5.91 -10.35
CA GLY A 480 -24.50 6.40 -9.00
C GLY A 480 -23.48 7.42 -8.53
N ILE A 481 -23.33 7.57 -7.23
CA ILE A 481 -22.33 8.42 -6.59
C ILE A 481 -21.53 7.64 -5.55
N ARG A 482 -20.33 8.12 -5.21
CA ARG A 482 -19.43 7.53 -4.21
C ARG A 482 -18.98 6.10 -4.54
N PHE A 483 -18.94 5.75 -5.81
CA PHE A 483 -18.54 4.41 -6.24
C PHE A 483 -17.07 4.12 -5.99
N ASN A 484 -16.26 5.17 -5.82
CA ASN A 484 -14.82 5.06 -5.54
C ASN A 484 -14.49 5.18 -4.04
N GLY A 485 -15.51 5.18 -3.17
CA GLY A 485 -15.30 5.31 -1.73
C GLY A 485 -14.78 6.68 -1.30
N VAL A 486 -14.26 6.74 -0.10
CA VAL A 486 -13.79 8.00 0.53
C VAL A 486 -12.27 8.12 0.57
N THR A 487 -11.53 7.03 0.30
CA THR A 487 -10.08 6.94 0.44
C THR A 487 -9.49 5.93 -0.55
N GLN A 488 -8.19 5.94 -0.75
CA GLN A 488 -7.49 4.84 -1.43
C GLN A 488 -7.49 3.55 -0.60
N GLY A 489 -7.72 3.63 0.70
CA GLY A 489 -7.89 2.49 1.60
C GLY A 489 -6.66 2.20 2.42
N ALA A 490 -5.56 1.82 1.83
CA ALA A 490 -4.31 1.50 2.52
C ALA A 490 -3.13 2.17 1.84
N ALA A 491 -2.06 2.36 2.61
CA ALA A 491 -0.76 2.86 2.15
C ALA A 491 0.34 2.13 2.92
N TYR A 492 1.55 2.15 2.38
CA TYR A 492 2.70 1.51 3.02
C TYR A 492 3.68 2.57 3.57
N GLY A 493 4.08 3.48 2.82
CA GLY A 493 5.03 4.55 3.06
C GLY A 493 5.19 5.20 1.72
N ASP A 494 6.06 4.68 0.89
CA ASP A 494 6.37 5.16 -0.44
C ASP A 494 5.85 4.25 -1.56
N ASP A 495 6.25 3.01 -1.65
CA ASP A 495 6.17 2.17 -2.84
C ASP A 495 4.88 1.35 -2.99
N VAL A 496 4.51 0.59 -2.00
CA VAL A 496 3.40 -0.36 -2.06
C VAL A 496 2.06 0.34 -1.95
N GLN A 497 1.28 0.30 -3.03
CA GLN A 497 -0.02 0.96 -3.11
C GLN A 497 -1.15 -0.08 -3.25
N ALA A 498 -1.77 -0.45 -2.14
CA ALA A 498 -2.91 -1.36 -2.09
C ALA A 498 -4.25 -0.62 -2.23
N ALA A 499 -4.38 0.24 -3.24
CA ALA A 499 -5.53 1.11 -3.41
C ALA A 499 -6.80 0.33 -3.75
N THR A 500 -7.92 0.66 -3.07
CA THR A 500 -9.25 0.03 -3.24
C THR A 500 -10.34 1.06 -3.57
N ASN A 501 -9.97 2.20 -4.13
CA ASN A 501 -10.89 3.28 -4.51
C ASN A 501 -11.58 3.03 -5.86
N PHE A 502 -12.17 1.87 -6.02
CA PHE A 502 -12.95 1.48 -7.19
C PHE A 502 -14.20 0.69 -6.79
N PRO A 503 -15.27 0.73 -7.61
CA PRO A 503 -16.50 0.02 -7.30
C PRO A 503 -16.36 -1.48 -7.52
N LEU A 504 -16.92 -2.26 -6.59
CA LEU A 504 -17.23 -3.67 -6.78
C LEU A 504 -18.75 -3.83 -6.91
N VAL A 505 -19.20 -4.75 -7.74
CA VAL A 505 -20.62 -5.14 -7.80
C VAL A 505 -20.81 -6.50 -7.17
N ARG A 506 -21.51 -6.52 -6.05
CA ARG A 506 -21.86 -7.71 -5.28
C ARG A 506 -23.32 -8.09 -5.56
N ILE A 507 -23.56 -9.34 -5.95
CA ILE A 507 -24.91 -9.88 -6.18
C ILE A 507 -25.15 -11.04 -5.22
N THR A 508 -26.18 -10.91 -4.37
CA THR A 508 -26.58 -11.94 -3.41
C THR A 508 -27.88 -12.60 -3.86
N ASN A 509 -27.87 -13.91 -4.06
CA ASN A 509 -29.07 -14.67 -4.41
C ASN A 509 -30.00 -14.79 -3.20
N LEU A 510 -31.27 -14.43 -3.33
CA LEU A 510 -32.23 -14.41 -2.21
C LEU A 510 -32.65 -15.81 -1.73
N LYS A 511 -32.47 -16.84 -2.55
CA LYS A 511 -32.85 -18.21 -2.20
C LYS A 511 -31.76 -18.94 -1.43
N THR A 512 -30.51 -18.76 -1.84
CA THR A 512 -29.37 -19.50 -1.30
C THR A 512 -28.54 -18.67 -0.33
N SER A 513 -28.70 -17.34 -0.36
CA SER A 513 -27.83 -16.35 0.31
C SER A 513 -26.38 -16.37 -0.21
N HIS A 514 -26.12 -17.03 -1.34
CA HIS A 514 -24.81 -17.03 -1.95
C HIS A 514 -24.46 -15.66 -2.55
N VAL A 515 -23.23 -15.26 -2.35
CA VAL A 515 -22.63 -14.00 -2.78
C VAL A 515 -21.77 -14.24 -4.01
N PHE A 516 -21.91 -13.38 -5.01
CA PHE A 516 -21.08 -13.35 -6.20
C PHE A 516 -20.61 -11.92 -6.42
N TYR A 517 -19.33 -11.76 -6.73
CA TYR A 517 -18.80 -10.49 -7.22
C TYR A 517 -18.74 -10.54 -8.74
N SER A 518 -19.32 -9.52 -9.36
CA SER A 518 -19.24 -9.29 -10.80
C SER A 518 -18.04 -8.42 -11.08
N ARG A 519 -17.13 -8.86 -11.98
CA ARG A 519 -15.98 -8.07 -12.38
C ARG A 519 -16.42 -6.69 -12.88
N THR A 520 -15.91 -5.62 -12.28
CA THR A 520 -16.17 -4.26 -12.75
C THR A 520 -15.04 -3.75 -13.64
N HIS A 521 -15.37 -2.84 -14.56
CA HIS A 521 -14.43 -2.28 -15.53
C HIS A 521 -14.99 -0.99 -16.15
N ASP A 522 -14.14 -0.28 -16.88
CA ASP A 522 -14.47 0.99 -17.53
C ASP A 522 -15.05 2.00 -16.54
N HIS A 523 -14.38 2.15 -15.40
CA HIS A 523 -14.77 3.12 -14.40
C HIS A 523 -14.66 4.53 -14.97
N SER A 524 -15.74 5.30 -14.92
CA SER A 524 -15.77 6.67 -15.45
C SER A 524 -14.94 7.67 -14.63
N SER A 525 -14.55 7.29 -13.41
CA SER A 525 -13.70 8.10 -12.52
C SER A 525 -12.95 7.19 -11.54
N MET A 526 -11.76 7.65 -11.12
CA MET A 526 -10.98 7.05 -10.02
C MET A 526 -10.78 8.05 -8.86
N ALA A 527 -11.57 9.12 -8.82
CA ALA A 527 -11.53 10.11 -7.74
C ALA A 527 -12.02 9.50 -6.42
N VAL A 528 -11.42 9.91 -5.30
CA VAL A 528 -11.88 9.56 -3.94
C VAL A 528 -12.84 10.62 -3.41
N ALA A 529 -13.71 10.24 -2.47
CA ALA A 529 -14.64 11.12 -1.74
C ALA A 529 -15.50 12.03 -2.63
N SER A 530 -15.72 11.64 -3.89
CA SER A 530 -16.50 12.42 -4.86
C SER A 530 -18.00 12.14 -4.75
N ASN A 531 -18.81 13.20 -4.81
CA ASN A 531 -20.26 13.11 -4.95
C ASN A 531 -20.73 13.33 -6.40
N GLU A 532 -19.81 13.35 -7.35
CA GLU A 532 -20.17 13.39 -8.77
C GLU A 532 -20.83 12.07 -9.20
N VAL A 533 -21.71 12.18 -10.21
CA VAL A 533 -22.32 10.98 -10.80
C VAL A 533 -21.27 10.26 -11.64
N VAL A 534 -21.08 8.99 -11.31
CA VAL A 534 -20.11 8.12 -11.97
C VAL A 534 -20.78 6.82 -12.41
N SER A 535 -20.13 6.10 -13.32
CA SER A 535 -20.57 4.82 -13.82
C SER A 535 -19.47 3.80 -13.84
N THR A 536 -19.85 2.52 -13.81
CA THR A 536 -18.97 1.39 -14.12
C THR A 536 -19.74 0.34 -14.88
N HIS A 537 -19.06 -0.42 -15.73
CA HIS A 537 -19.59 -1.67 -16.26
C HIS A 537 -19.30 -2.82 -15.30
N PHE A 538 -20.14 -3.86 -15.36
CA PHE A 538 -19.92 -5.09 -14.61
C PHE A 538 -20.34 -6.32 -15.42
N ASP A 539 -19.54 -7.36 -15.34
CA ASP A 539 -19.77 -8.65 -16.02
C ASP A 539 -20.42 -9.64 -15.05
N VAL A 540 -21.67 -10.03 -15.30
CA VAL A 540 -22.33 -11.04 -14.48
C VAL A 540 -21.66 -12.40 -14.69
N PRO A 541 -21.13 -13.07 -13.64
CA PRO A 541 -20.44 -14.34 -13.82
C PRO A 541 -21.32 -15.40 -14.49
N ALA A 542 -20.75 -16.21 -15.38
CA ALA A 542 -21.47 -17.32 -15.99
C ALA A 542 -21.96 -18.36 -14.97
N VAL A 543 -21.29 -18.44 -13.82
CA VAL A 543 -21.62 -19.32 -12.68
C VAL A 543 -22.62 -18.70 -11.70
N GLN A 544 -23.04 -17.46 -11.94
CA GLN A 544 -24.05 -16.76 -11.12
C GLN A 544 -25.32 -17.59 -11.02
N GLU A 545 -25.87 -17.73 -9.81
CA GLU A 545 -27.15 -18.41 -9.61
C GLU A 545 -28.33 -17.59 -10.15
N THR A 546 -29.28 -18.27 -10.78
CA THR A 546 -30.49 -17.63 -11.33
C THR A 546 -31.52 -17.35 -10.25
N GLY A 547 -32.42 -16.38 -10.52
CA GLY A 547 -33.53 -16.03 -9.66
C GLY A 547 -33.44 -14.64 -9.05
N PRO A 548 -34.36 -14.31 -8.14
CA PRO A 548 -34.37 -13.04 -7.42
C PRO A 548 -33.08 -12.84 -6.63
N SER A 549 -32.50 -11.69 -6.77
CA SER A 549 -31.19 -11.35 -6.15
C SER A 549 -31.17 -9.89 -5.72
N LEU A 550 -30.18 -9.55 -4.89
CA LEU A 550 -29.89 -8.18 -4.47
C LEU A 550 -28.52 -7.76 -5.02
N LEU A 551 -28.49 -6.66 -5.75
CA LEU A 551 -27.29 -6.04 -6.24
C LEU A 551 -26.89 -4.89 -5.32
N GLN A 552 -25.62 -4.80 -4.98
CA GLN A 552 -25.02 -3.71 -4.22
C GLN A 552 -23.71 -3.29 -4.86
N VAL A 553 -23.41 -1.99 -4.86
CA VAL A 553 -22.08 -1.48 -5.13
C VAL A 553 -21.35 -1.41 -3.80
N VAL A 554 -20.09 -1.89 -3.76
CA VAL A 554 -19.24 -1.88 -2.57
C VAL A 554 -17.97 -1.08 -2.90
N ALA A 555 -17.61 -0.14 -2.02
CA ALA A 555 -16.35 0.60 -2.08
C ALA A 555 -15.76 0.76 -0.68
N ASN A 556 -14.45 0.62 -0.53
CA ASN A 556 -13.75 0.61 0.77
C ASN A 556 -14.46 -0.24 1.85
N GLY A 557 -14.96 -1.42 1.48
CA GLY A 557 -15.65 -2.32 2.40
C GLY A 557 -17.07 -1.90 2.81
N ILE A 558 -17.62 -0.82 2.24
CA ILE A 558 -18.95 -0.30 2.55
C ILE A 558 -19.89 -0.54 1.37
N ALA A 559 -21.02 -1.17 1.64
CA ALA A 559 -22.01 -1.52 0.62
C ALA A 559 -23.12 -0.45 0.51
N SER A 560 -23.58 -0.21 -0.73
CA SER A 560 -24.79 0.57 -1.00
C SER A 560 -26.04 -0.09 -0.42
N GLN A 561 -27.14 0.66 -0.37
CA GLN A 561 -28.45 0.02 -0.23
C GLN A 561 -28.68 -0.98 -1.38
N PRO A 562 -29.32 -2.14 -1.08
CA PRO A 562 -29.51 -3.17 -2.09
C PRO A 562 -30.56 -2.78 -3.12
N VAL A 563 -30.31 -3.12 -4.38
CA VAL A 563 -31.27 -3.00 -5.50
C VAL A 563 -31.73 -4.39 -5.90
N ALA A 564 -33.04 -4.59 -6.01
CA ALA A 564 -33.60 -5.85 -6.45
C ALA A 564 -33.35 -6.08 -7.94
N VAL A 565 -32.80 -7.26 -8.28
CA VAL A 565 -32.52 -7.69 -9.65
C VAL A 565 -32.97 -9.14 -9.84
N PHE A 566 -33.15 -9.54 -11.09
CA PHE A 566 -33.47 -10.92 -11.46
C PHE A 566 -32.40 -11.46 -12.41
N ILE A 567 -31.79 -12.59 -12.04
CA ILE A 567 -30.77 -13.26 -12.84
C ILE A 567 -31.40 -14.40 -13.63
N TYR A 568 -31.12 -14.53 -14.94
CA TYR A 568 -31.64 -15.61 -15.79
C TYR A 568 -30.56 -16.26 -16.66
#